data_29c7979f40eb856a2485ebd84312c9b1
#
_entry.id   29c7979f40eb856a2485ebd84312c9b1
#
_cell.length_a   1.000
_cell.length_b   1.000
_cell.length_c   1.000
_cell.angle_alpha   90.00
_cell.angle_beta   90.00
_cell.angle_gamma   90.00
#
_symmetry.space_group_name_H-M   'P 1'
#
loop_
_entity.id
_entity.type
_entity.pdbx_description
1 polymer ?
#
loop_
_entity_poly.entity_id
_entity_poly.type
_entity_poly.pdbx_seq_one_letter_code
_entity_poly.pdbx_strand_id
1 'polypeptide(L)'
;IFVVVVTISRRLNKILSGPEIVSRGFVYMKASEELVKESSNIVREVVEDNLHTKDFDWAKLKQEIRDSLSRYLFEKTKRKPVILPIIMEASNYQKKS
;
A
#
# COMPACT_ATOMS: atom_id res chain seq x y z
N ILE A 1 -5.12 5.89 -12.60
CA ILE A 1 -5.32 4.87 -11.56
C ILE A 1 -3.98 4.55 -10.89
N PHE A 2 -4.06 4.37 -9.60
CA PHE A 2 -2.89 4.16 -8.77
C PHE A 2 -3.08 2.81 -8.07
N VAL A 3 -2.38 1.80 -8.54
CA VAL A 3 -2.53 0.44 -8.02
C VAL A 3 -1.44 0.16 -7.00
N VAL A 4 -1.84 -0.36 -5.85
CA VAL A 4 -0.92 -0.70 -4.77
C VAL A 4 -1.01 -2.21 -4.54
N VAL A 5 0.10 -2.90 -4.63
CA VAL A 5 0.11 -4.35 -4.42
C VAL A 5 1.05 -4.69 -3.27
N VAL A 6 0.53 -5.41 -2.30
CA VAL A 6 1.34 -5.84 -1.17
C VAL A 6 0.94 -7.24 -0.75
N THR A 7 1.91 -8.05 -0.40
CA THR A 7 1.68 -9.40 0.11
C THR A 7 2.09 -9.44 1.57
N ILE A 8 1.19 -9.92 2.41
CA ILE A 8 1.44 -9.97 3.84
C ILE A 8 1.28 -11.39 4.37
N SER A 9 1.83 -11.62 5.53
CA SER A 9 1.59 -12.84 6.29
C SER A 9 0.98 -12.43 7.62
N ARG A 10 -0.28 -12.85 7.84
CA ARG A 10 -0.91 -12.61 9.13
C ARG A 10 -0.33 -13.52 10.20
N ARG A 11 0.13 -14.69 9.79
CA ARG A 11 0.76 -15.62 10.72
C ARG A 11 2.07 -15.05 11.25
N LEU A 12 2.85 -14.41 10.40
CA LEU A 12 4.13 -13.84 10.78
C LEU A 12 4.04 -12.36 11.13
N ASN A 13 2.89 -11.75 10.90
CA ASN A 13 2.64 -10.32 11.14
C ASN A 13 3.66 -9.44 10.45
N LYS A 14 3.88 -9.71 9.17
CA LYS A 14 4.83 -8.90 8.43
C LYS A 14 4.51 -8.86 6.94
N ILE A 15 5.11 -7.89 6.28
CA ILE A 15 5.04 -7.77 4.83
C ILE A 15 6.05 -8.73 4.23
N LEU A 16 5.61 -9.55 3.30
CA LEU A 16 6.49 -10.48 2.60
C LEU A 16 7.01 -9.91 1.30
N SER A 17 6.20 -9.09 0.63
CA SER A 17 6.57 -8.53 -0.66
C SER A 17 5.85 -7.21 -0.86
N GLY A 18 6.53 -6.25 -1.47
CA GLY A 18 5.97 -4.94 -1.74
C GLY A 18 6.15 -3.99 -0.55
N PRO A 19 5.41 -2.89 -0.52
CA PRO A 19 4.39 -2.48 -1.48
C PRO A 19 4.98 -2.14 -2.83
N GLU A 20 4.27 -2.57 -3.87
CA GLU A 20 4.63 -2.22 -5.23
C GLU A 20 3.55 -1.30 -5.77
N ILE A 21 3.96 -0.24 -6.45
CA ILE A 21 3.02 0.76 -6.91
C ILE A 21 3.11 0.87 -8.43
N VAL A 22 1.95 0.78 -9.07
CA VAL A 22 1.84 0.95 -10.51
C VAL A 22 0.90 2.10 -10.75
N SER A 23 1.39 3.12 -11.44
CA SER A 23 0.61 4.31 -11.72
C SER A 23 0.35 4.39 -13.21
N ARG A 24 -0.91 4.59 -13.58
CA ARG A 24 -1.32 4.69 -14.96
C ARG A 24 -2.13 5.95 -15.17
N GLY A 25 -1.77 6.70 -16.21
CA GLY A 25 -2.50 7.89 -16.57
C GLY A 25 -2.44 8.99 -15.54
N PHE A 26 -1.49 8.93 -14.63
CA PHE A 26 -1.38 9.89 -13.56
C PHE A 26 0.07 10.13 -13.28
N VAL A 27 0.72 11.00 -14.01
CA VAL A 27 2.06 11.33 -13.61
C VAL A 27 2.69 12.45 -14.34
N TYR A 28 3.38 13.27 -13.60
CA TYR A 28 4.44 14.07 -14.12
C TYR A 28 5.74 13.31 -13.95
N MET A 29 6.40 13.05 -15.02
CA MET A 29 7.54 12.17 -15.07
C MET A 29 8.62 12.52 -14.06
N LYS A 30 8.87 13.78 -13.85
CA LYS A 30 9.98 14.19 -13.00
C LYS A 30 9.76 13.91 -11.54
N ALA A 31 8.52 13.93 -11.10
CA ALA A 31 8.22 13.73 -9.69
C ALA A 31 7.89 12.29 -9.38
N SER A 32 7.80 11.43 -10.41
CA SER A 32 7.21 10.13 -10.22
C SER A 32 8.02 9.21 -9.32
N GLU A 33 9.33 9.26 -9.39
CA GLU A 33 10.16 8.37 -8.59
C GLU A 33 10.01 8.65 -7.11
N GLU A 34 10.12 9.90 -6.73
CA GLU A 34 9.99 10.26 -5.33
C GLU A 34 8.56 10.05 -4.85
N LEU A 35 7.60 10.37 -5.71
CA LEU A 35 6.20 10.19 -5.38
C LEU A 35 5.89 8.72 -5.13
N VAL A 36 6.41 7.84 -5.96
CA VAL A 36 6.21 6.40 -5.81
C VAL A 36 6.91 5.89 -4.56
N LYS A 37 8.11 6.35 -4.31
CA LYS A 37 8.87 5.94 -3.15
C LYS A 37 8.16 6.33 -1.86
N GLU A 38 7.71 7.56 -1.76
CA GLU A 38 7.02 8.02 -0.57
C GLU A 38 5.66 7.35 -0.42
N SER A 39 4.96 7.13 -1.52
CA SER A 39 3.70 6.39 -1.48
C SER A 39 3.90 4.98 -0.95
N SER A 40 4.98 4.33 -1.39
CA SER A 40 5.31 3.01 -0.91
C SER A 40 5.58 3.01 0.60
N ASN A 41 6.29 4.03 1.07
CA ASN A 41 6.56 4.15 2.51
C ASN A 41 5.29 4.35 3.31
N ILE A 42 4.37 5.16 2.80
CA ILE A 42 3.09 5.39 3.46
C ILE A 42 2.31 4.08 3.58
N VAL A 43 2.25 3.32 2.47
CA VAL A 43 1.54 2.06 2.48
C VAL A 43 2.17 1.08 3.46
N ARG A 44 3.50 1.01 3.47
CA ARG A 44 4.19 0.11 4.40
C ARG A 44 3.84 0.43 5.84
N GLU A 45 3.84 1.69 6.20
CA GLU A 45 3.53 2.12 7.56
C GLU A 45 2.10 1.74 7.93
N VAL A 46 1.16 2.02 7.04
CA VAL A 46 -0.24 1.69 7.30
C VAL A 46 -0.42 0.18 7.47
N VAL A 47 0.21 -0.60 6.60
CA VAL A 47 0.08 -2.04 6.68
C VAL A 47 0.69 -2.58 7.96
N GLU A 48 1.88 -2.10 8.31
CA GLU A 48 2.55 -2.58 9.51
C GLU A 48 1.76 -2.24 10.76
N ASP A 49 1.21 -1.03 10.82
CA ASP A 49 0.39 -0.65 11.96
C ASP A 49 -0.82 -1.56 12.09
N ASN A 50 -1.47 -1.87 10.97
CA ASN A 50 -2.64 -2.73 10.99
C ASN A 50 -2.31 -4.17 11.34
N LEU A 51 -1.15 -4.65 10.95
CA LEU A 51 -0.75 -6.02 11.27
C LEU A 51 -0.52 -6.21 12.77
N HIS A 52 -0.25 -5.13 13.49
CA HIS A 52 0.04 -5.22 14.91
C HIS A 52 -1.14 -4.84 15.78
N THR A 53 -2.32 -4.64 15.21
CA THR A 53 -3.51 -4.39 16.01
C THR A 53 -4.23 -5.70 16.29
N LYS A 54 -4.98 -5.73 17.40
CA LYS A 54 -5.76 -6.89 17.76
C LYS A 54 -6.93 -7.10 16.82
N ASP A 55 -7.48 -6.01 16.32
CA ASP A 55 -8.69 -6.07 15.51
C ASP A 55 -8.39 -5.85 14.05
N PHE A 56 -7.59 -6.74 13.48
CA PHE A 56 -7.25 -6.64 12.07
C PHE A 56 -8.51 -6.76 11.22
N ASP A 57 -8.65 -5.84 10.30
CA ASP A 57 -9.82 -5.79 9.42
C ASP A 57 -9.36 -5.41 8.02
N TRP A 58 -9.63 -6.31 7.06
CA TRP A 58 -9.22 -6.08 5.68
C TRP A 58 -9.80 -4.80 5.09
N ALA A 59 -11.08 -4.56 5.35
CA ALA A 59 -11.75 -3.37 4.81
C ALA A 59 -11.15 -2.11 5.40
N LYS A 60 -10.87 -2.13 6.68
CA LYS A 60 -10.26 -0.98 7.34
C LYS A 60 -8.87 -0.71 6.80
N LEU A 61 -8.09 -1.77 6.61
CA LEU A 61 -6.75 -1.62 6.07
C LEU A 61 -6.79 -0.97 4.69
N LYS A 62 -7.65 -1.48 3.81
CA LYS A 62 -7.75 -0.92 2.47
C LYS A 62 -8.21 0.53 2.49
N GLN A 63 -9.14 0.85 3.37
CA GLN A 63 -9.63 2.21 3.47
C GLN A 63 -8.55 3.15 3.97
N GLU A 64 -7.76 2.72 4.94
CA GLU A 64 -6.67 3.55 5.45
C GLU A 64 -5.61 3.79 4.39
N ILE A 65 -5.33 2.78 3.57
CA ILE A 65 -4.40 2.96 2.47
C ILE A 65 -4.93 4.01 1.51
N ARG A 66 -6.21 3.89 1.12
CA ARG A 66 -6.82 4.85 0.21
C ARG A 66 -6.79 6.26 0.78
N ASP A 67 -7.17 6.40 2.04
CA ASP A 67 -7.26 7.73 2.66
C ASP A 67 -5.88 8.38 2.78
N SER A 68 -4.90 7.62 3.23
CA SER A 68 -3.55 8.14 3.42
C SER A 68 -2.93 8.54 2.09
N LEU A 69 -3.06 7.69 1.09
CA LEU A 69 -2.50 7.99 -0.22
C LEU A 69 -3.23 9.14 -0.91
N SER A 70 -4.56 9.18 -0.80
CA SER A 70 -5.31 10.28 -1.40
C SER A 70 -4.88 11.61 -0.82
N ARG A 71 -4.68 11.67 0.48
CA ARG A 71 -4.25 12.89 1.15
C ARG A 71 -2.87 13.31 0.65
N TYR A 72 -1.95 12.37 0.64
CA TYR A 72 -0.59 12.64 0.21
C TYR A 72 -0.55 13.07 -1.26
N LEU A 73 -1.22 12.32 -2.13
CA LEU A 73 -1.18 12.62 -3.56
C LEU A 73 -1.84 13.94 -3.88
N PHE A 74 -2.95 14.24 -3.21
CA PHE A 74 -3.60 15.52 -3.43
C PHE A 74 -2.71 16.68 -2.98
N GLU A 75 -2.03 16.48 -1.87
CA GLU A 75 -1.14 17.53 -1.36
C GLU A 75 -0.01 17.81 -2.35
N LYS A 76 0.50 16.75 -2.96
CA LYS A 76 1.65 16.91 -3.87
C LYS A 76 1.26 17.27 -5.29
N THR A 77 0.12 16.80 -5.76
CA THR A 77 -0.23 16.94 -7.18
C THR A 77 -1.51 17.70 -7.42
N LYS A 78 -2.29 17.94 -6.37
CA LYS A 78 -3.63 18.54 -6.47
C LYS A 78 -4.57 17.68 -7.30
N ARG A 79 -4.30 16.38 -7.40
CA ARG A 79 -5.14 15.45 -8.12
C ARG A 79 -5.56 14.32 -7.21
N LYS A 80 -6.70 13.72 -7.51
CA LYS A 80 -7.24 12.60 -6.73
C LYS A 80 -7.41 11.40 -7.65
N PRO A 81 -6.34 10.66 -7.87
CA PRO A 81 -6.46 9.46 -8.69
C PRO A 81 -7.27 8.39 -7.97
N VAL A 82 -7.81 7.46 -8.75
CA VAL A 82 -8.44 6.28 -8.17
C VAL A 82 -7.33 5.40 -7.61
N ILE A 83 -7.46 5.03 -6.36
CA ILE A 83 -6.48 4.19 -5.68
C ILE A 83 -7.06 2.81 -5.49
N LEU A 84 -6.35 1.81 -5.99
CA LEU A 84 -6.80 0.43 -5.92
C LEU A 84 -5.81 -0.38 -5.11
N PRO A 85 -6.09 -0.62 -3.83
CA PRO A 85 -5.21 -1.46 -3.02
C PRO A 85 -5.51 -2.93 -3.25
N ILE A 86 -4.48 -3.69 -3.55
CA ILE A 86 -4.57 -5.13 -3.73
C ILE A 86 -3.67 -5.75 -2.67
N ILE A 87 -4.27 -6.45 -1.72
CA ILE A 87 -3.55 -7.04 -0.62
C ILE A 87 -3.74 -8.54 -0.66
N MET A 88 -2.64 -9.25 -0.76
CA MET A 88 -2.66 -10.70 -0.82
C MET A 88 -2.12 -11.27 0.48
N GLU A 89 -2.75 -12.32 0.94
CA GLU A 89 -2.30 -12.98 2.15
C GLU A 89 -1.65 -14.31 1.79
N ALA A 90 -0.43 -14.52 2.27
CA ALA A 90 0.26 -15.78 2.09
C ALA A 90 0.01 -16.65 3.32
N SER A 91 -1.23 -17.12 3.44
CA SER A 91 -1.64 -17.87 4.64
C SER A 91 -0.99 -19.23 4.73
N ASN A 92 -0.60 -19.80 3.60
CA ASN A 92 0.06 -21.10 3.58
C ASN A 92 1.55 -20.99 3.31
N TYR A 93 2.09 -19.79 3.56
CA TYR A 93 3.51 -19.58 3.33
C TYR A 93 4.32 -20.50 4.22
N GLN A 94 5.21 -21.26 3.61
CA GLN A 94 6.13 -22.11 4.33
C GLN A 94 7.52 -21.83 3.83
N LYS A 95 8.42 -21.61 4.77
CA LYS A 95 9.80 -21.41 4.41
C LYS A 95 10.37 -22.74 3.96
N LYS A 96 10.89 -22.79 2.77
CA LYS A 96 11.56 -23.96 2.28
C LYS A 96 12.92 -24.08 2.93
N SER A 97 13.19 -25.21 3.47
CA SER A 97 14.51 -25.45 4.06
C SER A 97 15.41 -26.16 3.07
#